data_0ed0cd51fe81dc66bf8847de86cdd3b7
#
_entry.id   0ed0cd51fe81dc66bf8847de86cdd3b7
#
_cell.length_a   1.000
_cell.length_b   1.000
_cell.length_c   1.000
_cell.angle_alpha   90.00
_cell.angle_beta   90.00
_cell.angle_gamma   90.00
#
_symmetry.space_group_name_H-M   'P 1'
#
loop_
_entity.id
_entity.type
_entity.pdbx_description
1 polymer ?
#
loop_
_entity_poly.entity_id
_entity_poly.type
_entity_poly.pdbx_seq_one_letter_code
_entity_poly.pdbx_strand_id
1 'polypeptide(L)'
;KAKMGGETTRSTTVFDFVVNGDTSWEIDGNAVAFAAGAQMNKSDSDGIATGDAACPQNQPCEPLLHFLPNAYSSSIEGTNMAVFAELSIPATENLDVNLGVRHEDYDLDSVTVPKVSAILQATDTLQLRASYEEVFRSPEIPTSVGTALEKIGAEYYEIQTPIPTNLSPESSDNINLGLLWAPIEGMRVSVDYYSLDMVDNLGVASVSSAAAIYNCADGNSYPGGSQPADCQLRNITAPAINGDGVETSGVDFAVTYDMDTDMGLVQLTLTGVNLLKYDVAKPDGSTYDAKGKYNTRASASPIRLRSMPELKINVGASLMNGPHFARAFVRYVGDYDVDETFAYATDFDGTNAAHNDYGTPLGFYDGKSVDSDVTIDLHYTYSALENLELTLSVVNATDEDPPYAPHEQAYDAFSHSAMGRITTFGMNYKF
;
A
#
# COMPACT_ATOMS: atom_id res chain seq x y z
N LYS A 1 -23.92 -6.01 30.28
CA LYS A 1 -22.87 -5.42 29.43
C LYS A 1 -22.18 -6.57 28.69
N ALA A 2 -22.37 -6.69 27.36
CA ALA A 2 -21.67 -7.64 26.55
C ALA A 2 -20.17 -7.32 26.59
N LYS A 3 -19.32 -8.34 26.70
CA LYS A 3 -17.88 -8.23 26.65
C LYS A 3 -17.40 -8.83 25.33
N MET A 4 -16.57 -8.10 24.62
CA MET A 4 -15.84 -8.59 23.46
C MET A 4 -14.35 -8.49 23.79
N GLY A 5 -13.60 -9.49 23.39
CA GLY A 5 -12.17 -9.52 23.52
C GLY A 5 -11.55 -10.51 22.54
N GLY A 6 -10.29 -10.36 22.29
CA GLY A 6 -9.49 -11.30 21.51
C GLY A 6 -8.04 -11.25 21.94
N GLU A 7 -7.37 -12.34 21.75
CA GLU A 7 -5.94 -12.49 21.95
C GLU A 7 -5.35 -13.04 20.65
N THR A 8 -4.32 -12.40 20.12
CA THR A 8 -3.58 -12.89 18.95
C THR A 8 -2.16 -13.15 19.37
N THR A 9 -1.72 -14.38 19.21
CA THR A 9 -0.34 -14.80 19.41
C THR A 9 0.30 -15.02 18.06
N ARG A 10 1.42 -14.37 17.81
CA ARG A 10 2.24 -14.57 16.61
C ARG A 10 3.62 -15.09 17.01
N SER A 11 4.07 -16.11 16.31
CA SER A 11 5.40 -16.69 16.45
C SER A 11 6.08 -16.71 15.08
N THR A 12 7.30 -16.21 15.00
CA THR A 12 8.10 -16.29 13.78
C THR A 12 9.46 -16.87 14.12
N THR A 13 9.85 -17.91 13.39
CA THR A 13 11.17 -18.51 13.48
C THR A 13 11.88 -18.33 12.16
N VAL A 14 13.04 -17.67 12.18
CA VAL A 14 13.85 -17.40 11.00
C VAL A 14 15.19 -18.09 11.18
N PHE A 15 15.64 -18.77 10.13
CA PHE A 15 16.99 -19.30 10.01
C PHE A 15 17.60 -18.80 8.72
N ASP A 16 18.73 -18.12 8.82
CA ASP A 16 19.48 -17.58 7.70
C ASP A 16 20.89 -18.13 7.67
N PHE A 17 21.35 -18.51 6.49
CA PHE A 17 22.72 -18.85 6.20
C PHE A 17 23.18 -18.08 4.97
N VAL A 18 24.25 -17.28 5.10
CA VAL A 18 24.80 -16.47 4.00
C VAL A 18 26.31 -16.66 3.96
N VAL A 19 26.81 -16.84 2.77
CA VAL A 19 28.25 -16.81 2.45
C VAL A 19 28.47 -15.74 1.40
N ASN A 20 29.43 -14.87 1.61
CA ASN A 20 29.82 -13.84 0.68
C ASN A 20 31.34 -13.66 0.65
N GLY A 21 31.85 -13.12 -0.45
CA GLY A 21 33.28 -12.86 -0.61
C GLY A 21 33.62 -12.49 -2.06
N ASP A 22 34.91 -12.35 -2.29
CA ASP A 22 35.43 -12.10 -3.62
C ASP A 22 35.71 -13.41 -4.35
N THR A 23 35.43 -13.46 -5.64
CA THR A 23 35.83 -14.55 -6.51
C THR A 23 37.29 -14.37 -6.94
N SER A 24 37.85 -15.39 -7.61
CA SER A 24 39.15 -15.24 -8.29
C SER A 24 39.05 -14.54 -9.66
N TRP A 25 37.86 -14.10 -10.05
CA TRP A 25 37.66 -13.39 -11.32
C TRP A 25 37.86 -11.89 -11.08
N GLU A 26 38.71 -11.28 -11.91
CA GLU A 26 38.99 -9.86 -11.87
C GLU A 26 38.67 -9.23 -13.22
N ILE A 27 38.10 -8.04 -13.18
CA ILE A 27 37.86 -7.17 -14.33
C ILE A 27 38.55 -5.84 -14.03
N ASP A 28 39.54 -5.47 -14.85
CA ASP A 28 40.38 -4.28 -14.68
C ASP A 28 41.02 -4.17 -13.26
N GLY A 29 41.39 -5.34 -12.67
CA GLY A 29 42.02 -5.44 -11.37
C GLY A 29 41.07 -5.35 -10.18
N ASN A 30 39.78 -5.30 -10.44
CA ASN A 30 38.73 -5.37 -9.41
C ASN A 30 38.08 -6.75 -9.38
N ALA A 31 37.99 -7.37 -8.21
CA ALA A 31 37.40 -8.69 -8.03
C ALA A 31 35.88 -8.65 -8.23
N VAL A 32 35.34 -9.67 -8.89
CA VAL A 32 33.90 -9.93 -8.92
C VAL A 32 33.51 -10.50 -7.55
N ALA A 33 32.61 -9.84 -6.84
CA ALA A 33 32.08 -10.30 -5.55
C ALA A 33 30.84 -11.17 -5.72
N PHE A 34 30.61 -12.07 -4.78
CA PHE A 34 29.43 -12.92 -4.74
C PHE A 34 28.80 -12.97 -3.37
N ALA A 35 27.50 -13.23 -3.33
CA ALA A 35 26.77 -13.69 -2.15
C ALA A 35 25.90 -14.89 -2.53
N ALA A 36 25.77 -15.87 -1.64
CA ALA A 36 24.84 -16.97 -1.80
C ALA A 36 24.30 -17.39 -0.42
N GLY A 37 23.06 -17.81 -0.36
CA GLY A 37 22.49 -18.18 0.92
C GLY A 37 21.24 -19.03 0.81
N ALA A 38 20.81 -19.47 2.00
CA ALA A 38 19.55 -20.17 2.22
C ALA A 38 18.83 -19.57 3.41
N GLN A 39 17.52 -19.48 3.33
CA GLN A 39 16.66 -18.93 4.37
C GLN A 39 15.48 -19.86 4.61
N MET A 40 15.10 -20.01 5.86
CA MET A 40 13.84 -20.64 6.27
C MET A 40 13.08 -19.67 7.17
N ASN A 41 11.83 -19.46 6.86
CA ASN A 41 10.92 -18.65 7.66
C ASN A 41 9.66 -19.45 7.98
N LYS A 42 9.41 -19.71 9.25
CA LYS A 42 8.18 -20.31 9.73
C LYS A 42 7.40 -19.30 10.54
N SER A 43 6.16 -19.07 10.17
CA SER A 43 5.24 -18.17 10.87
C SER A 43 4.00 -18.91 11.33
N ASP A 44 3.61 -18.67 12.58
CA ASP A 44 2.38 -19.17 13.17
C ASP A 44 1.62 -17.97 13.75
N SER A 45 0.33 -17.86 13.48
CA SER A 45 -0.52 -16.78 14.02
C SER A 45 -1.85 -17.38 14.49
N ASP A 46 -2.05 -17.41 15.80
CA ASP A 46 -3.28 -17.88 16.44
C ASP A 46 -4.07 -16.73 17.01
N GLY A 47 -5.30 -16.57 16.54
CA GLY A 47 -6.28 -15.64 17.08
C GLY A 47 -7.35 -16.36 17.88
N ILE A 48 -7.55 -15.99 19.14
CA ILE A 48 -8.59 -16.55 20.02
C ILE A 48 -9.60 -15.46 20.30
N ALA A 49 -10.85 -15.68 19.89
CA ALA A 49 -11.96 -14.82 20.27
C ALA A 49 -12.43 -15.15 21.68
N THR A 50 -12.67 -14.13 22.50
CA THR A 50 -13.10 -14.28 23.90
C THR A 50 -14.28 -13.36 24.21
N GLY A 51 -15.03 -13.73 25.27
CA GLY A 51 -16.19 -12.96 25.73
C GLY A 51 -17.51 -13.45 25.15
N ASP A 52 -18.56 -12.64 25.33
CA ASP A 52 -19.93 -13.02 24.99
C ASP A 52 -20.23 -13.05 23.49
N ALA A 53 -19.34 -12.46 22.67
CA ALA A 53 -19.42 -12.46 21.20
C ALA A 53 -18.50 -13.50 20.54
N ALA A 54 -17.81 -14.32 21.34
CA ALA A 54 -16.94 -15.38 20.82
C ALA A 54 -17.77 -16.55 20.31
N CYS A 55 -17.55 -16.92 19.06
CA CYS A 55 -18.18 -18.08 18.43
C CYS A 55 -17.23 -19.28 18.39
N PRO A 56 -17.73 -20.49 18.62
CA PRO A 56 -16.94 -21.70 18.40
C PRO A 56 -16.52 -21.82 16.94
N GLN A 57 -15.28 -22.27 16.69
CA GLN A 57 -14.83 -22.56 15.33
C GLN A 57 -15.79 -23.53 14.64
N ASN A 58 -16.14 -23.19 13.40
CA ASN A 58 -16.97 -24.04 12.53
C ASN A 58 -18.40 -24.34 13.04
N GLN A 59 -18.95 -23.52 13.93
CA GLN A 59 -20.34 -23.63 14.33
C GLN A 59 -21.07 -22.32 14.07
N PRO A 60 -22.28 -22.36 13.49
CA PRO A 60 -23.11 -21.17 13.38
C PRO A 60 -23.47 -20.65 14.77
N CYS A 61 -23.32 -19.37 14.95
CA CYS A 61 -23.63 -18.72 16.22
C CYS A 61 -24.49 -17.50 15.94
N GLU A 62 -25.57 -17.38 16.69
CA GLU A 62 -26.47 -16.23 16.62
C GLU A 62 -25.71 -14.98 17.06
N PRO A 63 -25.74 -13.89 16.29
CA PRO A 63 -25.08 -12.66 16.68
C PRO A 63 -25.73 -12.09 17.94
N LEU A 64 -24.91 -11.90 18.96
CA LEU A 64 -25.36 -11.32 20.24
C LEU A 64 -25.92 -9.90 20.09
N LEU A 65 -25.40 -9.18 19.09
CA LEU A 65 -25.80 -7.82 18.74
C LEU A 65 -25.87 -7.73 17.21
N HIS A 66 -27.02 -7.39 16.67
CA HIS A 66 -27.30 -7.30 15.23
C HIS A 66 -26.44 -6.29 14.45
N PHE A 67 -25.56 -5.54 15.12
CA PHE A 67 -24.72 -4.50 14.51
C PHE A 67 -23.22 -4.69 14.80
N LEU A 68 -22.84 -5.75 15.50
CA LEU A 68 -21.43 -6.08 15.74
C LEU A 68 -21.13 -7.47 15.19
N PRO A 69 -20.02 -7.64 14.45
CA PRO A 69 -19.62 -8.95 13.96
C PRO A 69 -19.33 -9.89 15.13
N ASN A 70 -19.65 -11.15 14.93
CA ASN A 70 -19.20 -12.19 15.82
C ASN A 70 -17.67 -12.31 15.73
N ALA A 71 -17.01 -12.61 16.83
CA ALA A 71 -15.58 -12.82 16.85
C ALA A 71 -15.29 -14.33 16.73
N TYR A 72 -14.53 -14.72 15.74
CA TYR A 72 -14.13 -16.09 15.49
C TYR A 72 -12.64 -16.26 15.80
N SER A 73 -12.27 -17.44 16.26
CA SER A 73 -10.88 -17.82 16.40
C SER A 73 -10.32 -18.22 15.04
N SER A 74 -9.09 -17.83 14.74
CA SER A 74 -8.41 -18.13 13.49
C SER A 74 -6.99 -18.65 13.76
N SER A 75 -6.48 -19.48 12.88
CA SER A 75 -5.08 -19.91 12.89
C SER A 75 -4.52 -19.83 11.48
N ILE A 76 -3.30 -19.36 11.37
CA ILE A 76 -2.56 -19.24 10.10
C ILE A 76 -1.17 -19.82 10.35
N GLU A 77 -0.77 -20.74 9.53
CA GLU A 77 0.59 -21.30 9.53
C GLU A 77 1.20 -21.13 8.15
N GLY A 78 2.51 -20.94 8.09
CA GLY A 78 3.24 -20.87 6.83
C GLY A 78 4.71 -21.20 7.01
N THR A 79 5.28 -21.95 6.08
CA THR A 79 6.71 -22.24 6.02
C THR A 79 7.23 -21.90 4.64
N ASN A 80 8.20 -20.99 4.58
CA ASN A 80 8.88 -20.62 3.36
C ASN A 80 10.34 -21.01 3.44
N MET A 81 10.86 -21.64 2.38
CA MET A 81 12.27 -21.94 2.22
C MET A 81 12.80 -21.27 0.96
N ALA A 82 13.94 -20.61 1.05
CA ALA A 82 14.53 -19.90 -0.06
C ALA A 82 16.00 -20.20 -0.22
N VAL A 83 16.47 -20.16 -1.46
CA VAL A 83 17.88 -20.11 -1.82
C VAL A 83 18.11 -18.94 -2.76
N PHE A 84 19.24 -18.27 -2.62
CA PHE A 84 19.56 -17.11 -3.46
C PHE A 84 21.04 -17.06 -3.78
N ALA A 85 21.35 -16.40 -4.90
CA ALA A 85 22.71 -16.09 -5.31
C ALA A 85 22.75 -14.70 -5.94
N GLU A 86 23.83 -13.97 -5.70
CA GLU A 86 24.07 -12.63 -6.23
C GLU A 86 25.52 -12.52 -6.71
N LEU A 87 25.75 -11.75 -7.77
CA LEU A 87 27.05 -11.35 -8.27
C LEU A 87 27.11 -9.84 -8.39
N SER A 88 28.20 -9.24 -7.91
CA SER A 88 28.54 -7.83 -8.13
C SER A 88 29.75 -7.76 -9.04
N ILE A 89 29.56 -7.20 -10.23
CA ILE A 89 30.52 -7.22 -11.34
C ILE A 89 30.95 -5.77 -11.63
N PRO A 90 32.18 -5.38 -11.29
CA PRO A 90 32.77 -4.11 -11.73
C PRO A 90 33.11 -4.20 -13.22
N ALA A 91 32.10 -3.99 -14.08
CA ALA A 91 32.22 -4.24 -15.52
C ALA A 91 33.23 -3.30 -16.22
N THR A 92 33.38 -2.09 -15.71
CA THR A 92 34.43 -1.12 -16.07
C THR A 92 34.76 -0.26 -14.86
N GLU A 93 35.77 0.64 -14.96
CA GLU A 93 36.09 1.62 -13.91
C GLU A 93 34.88 2.48 -13.47
N ASN A 94 33.87 2.63 -14.34
CA ASN A 94 32.73 3.52 -14.14
C ASN A 94 31.37 2.77 -14.15
N LEU A 95 31.36 1.46 -14.38
CA LEU A 95 30.13 0.69 -14.50
C LEU A 95 30.15 -0.54 -13.60
N ASP A 96 29.24 -0.54 -12.63
CA ASP A 96 28.93 -1.70 -11.79
C ASP A 96 27.62 -2.35 -12.24
N VAL A 97 27.64 -3.68 -12.35
CA VAL A 97 26.45 -4.49 -12.69
C VAL A 97 26.22 -5.51 -11.58
N ASN A 98 24.99 -5.59 -11.05
CA ASN A 98 24.60 -6.60 -10.10
C ASN A 98 23.56 -7.53 -10.72
N LEU A 99 23.78 -8.83 -10.54
CA LEU A 99 22.88 -9.90 -10.98
C LEU A 99 22.44 -10.69 -9.76
N GLY A 100 21.16 -10.97 -9.64
CA GLY A 100 20.61 -11.76 -8.54
C GLY A 100 19.57 -12.75 -9.04
N VAL A 101 19.44 -13.84 -8.34
CA VAL A 101 18.34 -14.81 -8.49
C VAL A 101 17.97 -15.36 -7.13
N ARG A 102 16.67 -15.47 -6.87
CA ARG A 102 16.09 -16.09 -5.69
C ARG A 102 15.05 -17.13 -6.10
N HIS A 103 15.14 -18.30 -5.52
CA HIS A 103 14.12 -19.33 -5.60
C HIS A 103 13.52 -19.53 -4.22
N GLU A 104 12.20 -19.53 -4.14
CA GLU A 104 11.47 -19.72 -2.90
C GLU A 104 10.39 -20.79 -3.07
N ASP A 105 10.35 -21.69 -2.10
CA ASP A 105 9.37 -22.77 -1.98
C ASP A 105 8.50 -22.48 -0.75
N TYR A 106 7.18 -22.51 -0.90
CA TYR A 106 6.19 -22.28 0.14
C TYR A 106 5.02 -23.26 -0.02
N ASP A 107 4.16 -23.36 0.97
CA ASP A 107 3.19 -24.44 1.13
C ASP A 107 2.32 -24.77 -0.08
N LEU A 108 2.03 -23.80 -0.97
CA LEU A 108 1.16 -24.00 -2.14
C LEU A 108 1.90 -24.09 -3.47
N ASP A 109 3.03 -23.40 -3.61
CA ASP A 109 3.71 -23.25 -4.90
C ASP A 109 5.19 -22.85 -4.69
N SER A 110 5.93 -22.62 -5.75
CA SER A 110 7.30 -22.10 -5.72
C SER A 110 7.49 -21.03 -6.78
N VAL A 111 8.41 -20.11 -6.53
CA VAL A 111 8.71 -19.02 -7.45
C VAL A 111 10.21 -18.81 -7.59
N THR A 112 10.64 -18.37 -8.77
CA THR A 112 12.02 -17.97 -9.03
C THR A 112 12.02 -16.58 -9.64
N VAL A 113 12.66 -15.64 -8.97
CA VAL A 113 12.69 -14.23 -9.35
C VAL A 113 14.11 -13.77 -9.67
N PRO A 114 14.33 -13.15 -10.83
CA PRO A 114 15.58 -12.54 -11.20
C PRO A 114 15.66 -11.07 -10.76
N LYS A 115 16.90 -10.58 -10.64
CA LYS A 115 17.22 -9.17 -10.48
C LYS A 115 18.43 -8.83 -11.30
N VAL A 116 18.39 -7.69 -11.99
CA VAL A 116 19.54 -7.07 -12.63
C VAL A 116 19.55 -5.58 -12.34
N SER A 117 20.69 -5.04 -11.96
CA SER A 117 20.85 -3.59 -11.84
C SER A 117 22.22 -3.14 -12.34
N ALA A 118 22.28 -1.89 -12.77
CA ALA A 118 23.50 -1.27 -13.24
C ALA A 118 23.59 0.16 -12.71
N ILE A 119 24.81 0.58 -12.33
CA ILE A 119 25.16 1.94 -11.93
C ILE A 119 26.33 2.38 -12.81
N LEU A 120 26.14 3.46 -13.57
CA LEU A 120 27.13 4.06 -14.44
C LEU A 120 27.49 5.46 -13.95
N GLN A 121 28.73 5.67 -13.53
CA GLN A 121 29.30 7.01 -13.34
C GLN A 121 29.65 7.61 -14.69
N ALA A 122 28.67 8.28 -15.35
CA ALA A 122 28.82 8.78 -16.70
C ALA A 122 29.81 9.95 -16.79
N THR A 123 29.87 10.80 -15.75
CA THR A 123 30.86 11.86 -15.56
C THR A 123 31.10 12.04 -14.05
N ASP A 124 32.07 12.90 -13.66
CA ASP A 124 32.33 13.20 -12.24
C ASP A 124 31.10 13.73 -11.48
N THR A 125 30.12 14.26 -12.20
CA THR A 125 28.94 14.90 -11.62
C THR A 125 27.62 14.20 -11.99
N LEU A 126 27.63 13.18 -12.85
CA LEU A 126 26.43 12.50 -13.35
C LEU A 126 26.57 10.99 -13.19
N GLN A 127 25.66 10.42 -12.41
CA GLN A 127 25.47 8.98 -12.26
C GLN A 127 24.12 8.58 -12.86
N LEU A 128 24.10 7.49 -13.61
CA LEU A 128 22.89 6.85 -14.13
C LEU A 128 22.70 5.51 -13.43
N ARG A 129 21.45 5.15 -13.19
CA ARG A 129 21.09 3.85 -12.61
C ARG A 129 19.91 3.23 -13.37
N ALA A 130 19.95 1.92 -13.50
CA ALA A 130 18.86 1.15 -14.07
C ALA A 130 18.70 -0.15 -13.29
N SER A 131 17.48 -0.58 -13.07
CA SER A 131 17.20 -1.90 -12.52
C SER A 131 15.94 -2.51 -13.13
N TYR A 132 15.98 -3.83 -13.23
CA TYR A 132 14.83 -4.68 -13.44
C TYR A 132 14.84 -5.75 -12.35
N GLU A 133 13.71 -5.96 -11.72
CA GLU A 133 13.52 -7.04 -10.77
C GLU A 133 12.10 -7.55 -10.84
N GLU A 134 11.96 -8.86 -10.72
CA GLU A 134 10.69 -9.49 -10.41
C GLU A 134 10.60 -9.67 -8.89
N VAL A 135 9.49 -9.26 -8.29
CA VAL A 135 9.19 -9.47 -6.87
C VAL A 135 7.90 -10.24 -6.72
N PHE A 136 7.72 -10.87 -5.58
CA PHE A 136 6.53 -11.65 -5.32
C PHE A 136 6.08 -11.53 -3.87
N ARG A 137 4.81 -11.89 -3.64
CA ARG A 137 4.25 -12.08 -2.31
C ARG A 137 3.55 -13.43 -2.26
N SER A 138 4.02 -14.34 -1.42
CA SER A 138 3.36 -15.62 -1.18
C SER A 138 2.05 -15.44 -0.43
N PRO A 139 1.01 -16.23 -0.74
CA PRO A 139 -0.24 -16.19 0.00
C PRO A 139 -0.07 -16.74 1.42
N GLU A 140 -0.65 -16.04 2.40
CA GLU A 140 -0.83 -16.59 3.74
C GLU A 140 -2.04 -17.53 3.74
N ILE A 141 -1.85 -18.77 4.20
CA ILE A 141 -2.90 -19.79 4.17
C ILE A 141 -3.50 -19.95 5.57
N PRO A 142 -4.79 -19.59 5.75
CA PRO A 142 -5.47 -19.90 7.00
C PRO A 142 -5.67 -21.40 7.14
N THR A 143 -5.45 -21.95 8.33
CA THR A 143 -5.71 -23.37 8.65
C THR A 143 -7.17 -23.64 9.02
N SER A 144 -7.99 -22.59 9.08
CA SER A 144 -9.43 -22.68 9.37
C SER A 144 -10.24 -21.79 8.44
N VAL A 145 -11.49 -22.16 8.20
CA VAL A 145 -12.45 -21.32 7.46
C VAL A 145 -12.60 -19.98 8.18
N GLY A 146 -12.26 -18.90 7.48
CA GLY A 146 -12.54 -17.53 7.94
C GLY A 146 -14.04 -17.26 7.90
N THR A 147 -14.55 -16.56 8.92
CA THR A 147 -15.94 -16.10 8.93
C THR A 147 -15.99 -14.64 9.37
N ALA A 148 -16.80 -13.86 8.69
CA ALA A 148 -17.07 -12.47 9.02
C ALA A 148 -18.56 -12.19 8.92
N LEU A 149 -19.04 -11.17 9.63
CA LEU A 149 -20.41 -10.70 9.49
C LEU A 149 -20.38 -9.41 8.66
N GLU A 150 -21.08 -9.40 7.55
CA GLU A 150 -21.18 -8.22 6.68
C GLU A 150 -22.62 -7.76 6.53
N LYS A 151 -22.82 -6.45 6.50
CA LYS A 151 -24.11 -5.84 6.26
C LYS A 151 -24.35 -5.70 4.76
N ILE A 152 -25.39 -6.38 4.27
CA ILE A 152 -25.81 -6.30 2.87
C ILE A 152 -27.25 -5.76 2.87
N GLY A 153 -27.43 -4.56 2.34
CA GLY A 153 -28.71 -3.88 2.42
C GLY A 153 -29.10 -3.54 3.86
N ALA A 154 -30.25 -4.03 4.33
CA ALA A 154 -30.76 -3.79 5.70
C ALA A 154 -30.37 -4.90 6.69
N GLU A 155 -29.79 -6.00 6.25
CA GLU A 155 -29.55 -7.20 7.04
C GLU A 155 -28.07 -7.56 7.13
N TYR A 156 -27.72 -8.39 8.14
CA TYR A 156 -26.37 -8.90 8.34
C TYR A 156 -26.30 -10.37 7.92
N TYR A 157 -25.25 -10.71 7.18
CA TYR A 157 -25.01 -12.06 6.67
C TYR A 157 -23.66 -12.57 7.11
N GLU A 158 -23.56 -13.87 7.33
CA GLU A 158 -22.27 -14.51 7.57
C GLU A 158 -21.56 -14.74 6.23
N ILE A 159 -20.36 -14.17 6.11
CA ILE A 159 -19.47 -14.40 4.98
C ILE A 159 -18.45 -15.45 5.39
N GLN A 160 -18.34 -16.52 4.59
CA GLN A 160 -17.38 -17.60 4.81
C GLN A 160 -16.27 -17.52 3.76
N THR A 161 -15.03 -17.48 4.23
CA THR A 161 -13.83 -17.59 3.38
C THR A 161 -13.25 -18.99 3.58
N PRO A 162 -13.42 -19.90 2.60
CA PRO A 162 -12.87 -21.25 2.69
C PRO A 162 -11.34 -21.22 2.66
N ILE A 163 -10.71 -22.28 3.16
CA ILE A 163 -9.27 -22.47 3.06
C ILE A 163 -8.89 -22.56 1.57
N PRO A 164 -8.01 -21.69 1.08
CA PRO A 164 -7.59 -21.74 -0.31
C PRO A 164 -6.71 -22.98 -0.59
N THR A 165 -6.82 -23.55 -1.77
CA THR A 165 -6.06 -24.74 -2.18
C THR A 165 -5.23 -24.54 -3.44
N ASN A 166 -5.35 -23.37 -4.10
CA ASN A 166 -4.79 -23.13 -5.42
C ASN A 166 -4.46 -21.66 -5.68
N LEU A 167 -3.97 -20.93 -4.64
CA LEU A 167 -3.49 -19.58 -4.84
C LEU A 167 -2.05 -19.59 -5.35
N SER A 168 -1.80 -18.83 -6.41
CA SER A 168 -0.46 -18.48 -6.87
C SER A 168 0.09 -17.28 -6.09
N PRO A 169 1.41 -17.07 -6.06
CA PRO A 169 1.99 -15.83 -5.60
C PRO A 169 1.49 -14.65 -6.43
N GLU A 170 1.25 -13.55 -5.77
CA GLU A 170 1.21 -12.25 -6.43
C GLU A 170 2.62 -11.89 -6.88
N SER A 171 2.79 -11.48 -8.12
CA SER A 171 4.09 -11.06 -8.65
C SER A 171 4.03 -9.67 -9.27
N SER A 172 5.19 -9.02 -9.35
CA SER A 172 5.33 -7.72 -10.00
C SER A 172 6.66 -7.61 -10.71
N ASP A 173 6.61 -7.21 -11.98
CA ASP A 173 7.75 -6.77 -12.76
C ASP A 173 8.02 -5.29 -12.49
N ASN A 174 9.22 -4.99 -11.99
CA ASN A 174 9.60 -3.64 -11.59
C ASN A 174 10.76 -3.15 -12.45
N ILE A 175 10.60 -1.99 -13.09
CA ILE A 175 11.63 -1.28 -13.81
C ILE A 175 11.88 0.06 -13.12
N ASN A 176 13.13 0.38 -12.88
CA ASN A 176 13.55 1.71 -12.42
C ASN A 176 14.68 2.23 -13.29
N LEU A 177 14.55 3.50 -13.74
CA LEU A 177 15.56 4.23 -14.47
C LEU A 177 15.79 5.57 -13.80
N GLY A 178 16.99 5.81 -13.30
CA GLY A 178 17.26 6.99 -12.51
C GLY A 178 18.54 7.72 -12.93
N LEU A 179 18.58 8.98 -12.61
CA LEU A 179 19.78 9.80 -12.68
C LEU A 179 20.01 10.54 -11.36
N LEU A 180 21.25 10.69 -10.99
CA LEU A 180 21.72 11.57 -9.92
C LEU A 180 22.74 12.55 -10.53
N TRP A 181 22.47 13.84 -10.42
CA TRP A 181 23.30 14.88 -11.03
C TRP A 181 23.66 15.98 -10.03
N ALA A 182 24.94 16.30 -9.96
CA ALA A 182 25.50 17.38 -9.15
C ALA A 182 26.05 18.48 -10.06
N PRO A 183 25.19 19.34 -10.70
CA PRO A 183 25.61 20.27 -11.73
C PRO A 183 26.56 21.37 -11.24
N ILE A 184 26.40 21.79 -10.00
CA ILE A 184 27.21 22.81 -9.32
C ILE A 184 27.42 22.39 -7.87
N GLU A 185 28.40 22.99 -7.21
CA GLU A 185 28.66 22.77 -5.79
C GLU A 185 27.41 23.04 -4.95
N GLY A 186 27.13 22.16 -4.00
CA GLY A 186 25.95 22.23 -3.11
C GLY A 186 24.62 21.76 -3.75
N MET A 187 24.54 21.57 -5.06
CA MET A 187 23.31 21.16 -5.74
C MET A 187 23.30 19.68 -6.06
N ARG A 188 22.21 19.00 -5.75
CA ARG A 188 21.91 17.61 -6.12
C ARG A 188 20.54 17.52 -6.74
N VAL A 189 20.44 16.83 -7.87
CA VAL A 189 19.22 16.56 -8.62
C VAL A 189 19.07 15.05 -8.76
N SER A 190 17.93 14.50 -8.39
CA SER A 190 17.54 13.12 -8.67
C SER A 190 16.27 13.10 -9.50
N VAL A 191 16.23 12.27 -10.52
CA VAL A 191 15.01 11.98 -11.30
C VAL A 191 14.96 10.48 -11.52
N ASP A 192 13.88 9.85 -11.15
CA ASP A 192 13.67 8.42 -11.23
C ASP A 192 12.33 8.12 -11.90
N TYR A 193 12.38 7.44 -13.03
CA TYR A 193 11.21 6.81 -13.63
C TYR A 193 11.05 5.41 -13.05
N TYR A 194 9.84 5.07 -12.64
CA TYR A 194 9.46 3.73 -12.23
C TYR A 194 8.30 3.19 -13.06
N SER A 195 8.28 1.88 -13.23
CA SER A 195 7.15 1.14 -13.80
C SER A 195 7.01 -0.17 -13.03
N LEU A 196 5.80 -0.46 -12.58
CA LEU A 196 5.42 -1.66 -11.85
C LEU A 196 4.23 -2.30 -12.59
N ASP A 197 4.36 -3.57 -12.92
CA ASP A 197 3.28 -4.37 -13.51
C ASP A 197 3.00 -5.56 -12.58
N MET A 198 1.95 -5.43 -11.76
CA MET A 198 1.56 -6.40 -10.76
C MET A 198 0.43 -7.28 -11.31
N VAL A 199 0.60 -8.59 -11.17
CA VAL A 199 -0.37 -9.59 -11.59
C VAL A 199 -0.73 -10.54 -10.43
N ASP A 200 -1.80 -11.29 -10.59
CA ASP A 200 -2.25 -12.30 -9.61
C ASP A 200 -2.47 -11.74 -8.20
N ASN A 201 -2.97 -10.50 -8.09
CA ASN A 201 -3.20 -9.82 -6.82
C ASN A 201 -4.02 -10.70 -5.85
N LEU A 202 -3.48 -10.90 -4.65
CA LEU A 202 -4.12 -11.71 -3.63
C LEU A 202 -5.28 -10.95 -2.98
N GLY A 203 -6.47 -11.46 -3.12
CA GLY A 203 -7.68 -10.85 -2.62
C GLY A 203 -8.73 -11.86 -2.19
N VAL A 204 -9.92 -11.36 -1.87
CA VAL A 204 -11.10 -12.18 -1.60
C VAL A 204 -12.12 -11.90 -2.71
N ALA A 205 -12.70 -12.94 -3.26
CA ALA A 205 -13.74 -12.79 -4.28
C ALA A 205 -14.87 -11.90 -3.76
N SER A 206 -15.37 -11.05 -4.64
CA SER A 206 -16.53 -10.24 -4.29
C SER A 206 -17.75 -11.11 -3.98
N VAL A 207 -18.51 -10.67 -2.99
CA VAL A 207 -19.78 -11.32 -2.63
C VAL A 207 -20.74 -11.19 -3.80
N SER A 208 -21.25 -12.32 -4.29
CA SER A 208 -22.22 -12.36 -5.38
C SER A 208 -23.41 -13.25 -5.03
N SER A 209 -24.53 -13.05 -5.72
CA SER A 209 -25.71 -13.90 -5.57
C SER A 209 -25.43 -15.39 -5.86
N ALA A 210 -24.42 -15.67 -6.70
CA ALA A 210 -24.00 -17.04 -7.02
C ALA A 210 -23.32 -17.76 -5.82
N ALA A 211 -22.73 -17.00 -4.91
CA ALA A 211 -22.08 -17.52 -3.69
C ALA A 211 -23.08 -17.67 -2.50
N ALA A 212 -24.32 -17.22 -2.65
CA ALA A 212 -25.32 -17.25 -1.62
C ALA A 212 -25.88 -18.66 -1.40
N ILE A 213 -26.14 -19.02 -0.15
CA ILE A 213 -26.85 -20.25 0.23
C ILE A 213 -28.13 -19.86 0.95
N TYR A 214 -29.27 -20.30 0.40
CA TYR A 214 -30.60 -20.05 0.95
C TYR A 214 -31.14 -21.29 1.67
N ASN A 215 -31.68 -21.09 2.87
CA ASN A 215 -32.45 -22.10 3.58
C ASN A 215 -33.93 -21.83 3.39
N CYS A 216 -34.66 -22.87 3.01
CA CYS A 216 -36.07 -22.79 2.73
C CYS A 216 -36.91 -23.48 3.80
N ALA A 217 -38.21 -23.13 3.86
CA ALA A 217 -39.15 -23.72 4.80
C ALA A 217 -39.35 -25.23 4.62
N ASP A 218 -39.03 -25.76 3.45
CA ASP A 218 -39.03 -27.19 3.15
C ASP A 218 -37.83 -27.98 3.71
N GLY A 219 -36.91 -27.28 4.41
CA GLY A 219 -35.68 -27.87 4.97
C GLY A 219 -34.54 -28.06 3.96
N ASN A 220 -34.70 -27.65 2.72
CA ASN A 220 -33.68 -27.75 1.69
C ASN A 220 -32.78 -26.51 1.68
N SER A 221 -31.56 -26.66 1.15
CA SER A 221 -30.61 -25.57 0.91
C SER A 221 -30.38 -25.45 -0.59
N TYR A 222 -30.50 -24.23 -1.12
CA TYR A 222 -30.32 -23.93 -2.55
C TYR A 222 -29.11 -23.02 -2.73
N PRO A 223 -28.14 -23.40 -3.58
CA PRO A 223 -26.99 -22.56 -3.90
C PRO A 223 -27.33 -21.56 -5.00
N GLY A 224 -26.94 -20.31 -4.80
CA GLY A 224 -26.90 -19.27 -5.84
C GLY A 224 -28.23 -18.80 -6.43
N GLY A 225 -28.18 -17.74 -7.20
CA GLY A 225 -29.31 -17.24 -7.99
C GLY A 225 -30.29 -16.34 -7.22
N SER A 226 -31.52 -16.25 -7.76
CA SER A 226 -32.59 -15.45 -7.12
C SER A 226 -33.13 -16.16 -5.88
N GLN A 227 -33.35 -15.40 -4.82
CA GLN A 227 -33.94 -15.90 -3.59
C GLN A 227 -35.33 -16.55 -3.87
N PRO A 228 -35.51 -17.81 -3.54
CA PRO A 228 -36.85 -18.43 -3.61
C PRO A 228 -37.81 -17.77 -2.58
N ALA A 229 -39.10 -17.72 -2.88
CA ALA A 229 -40.08 -16.89 -2.17
C ALA A 229 -40.25 -17.21 -0.67
N ASP A 230 -39.87 -18.40 -0.24
CA ASP A 230 -40.01 -18.91 1.14
C ASP A 230 -38.64 -19.30 1.80
N CYS A 231 -37.55 -18.81 1.21
CA CYS A 231 -36.19 -19.10 1.67
C CYS A 231 -35.55 -17.89 2.33
N GLN A 232 -34.69 -18.13 3.31
CA GLN A 232 -33.87 -17.11 3.94
C GLN A 232 -32.42 -17.32 3.54
N LEU A 233 -31.70 -16.24 3.26
CA LEU A 233 -30.28 -16.28 3.03
C LEU A 233 -29.60 -16.73 4.34
N ARG A 234 -28.71 -17.71 4.24
CA ARG A 234 -28.01 -18.26 5.41
C ARG A 234 -26.57 -17.80 5.48
N ASN A 235 -25.81 -18.03 4.46
CA ASN A 235 -24.40 -17.68 4.38
C ASN A 235 -23.99 -17.39 2.94
N ILE A 236 -22.88 -16.72 2.81
CA ILE A 236 -22.28 -16.36 1.53
C ILE A 236 -20.82 -16.83 1.55
N THR A 237 -20.38 -17.43 0.47
CA THR A 237 -19.00 -17.87 0.32
C THR A 237 -18.22 -16.86 -0.49
N ALA A 238 -17.13 -16.33 0.09
CA ALA A 238 -16.20 -15.43 -0.57
C ALA A 238 -14.78 -16.04 -0.51
N PRO A 239 -14.40 -16.88 -1.50
CA PRO A 239 -13.10 -17.54 -1.52
C PRO A 239 -11.97 -16.53 -1.73
N ALA A 240 -10.81 -16.83 -1.16
CA ALA A 240 -9.58 -16.14 -1.55
C ALA A 240 -9.26 -16.49 -3.02
N ILE A 241 -8.83 -15.50 -3.76
CA ILE A 241 -8.53 -15.60 -5.20
C ILE A 241 -7.26 -14.85 -5.55
N ASN A 242 -6.64 -15.23 -6.66
CA ASN A 242 -5.78 -14.33 -7.40
C ASN A 242 -6.69 -13.44 -8.23
N GLY A 243 -6.61 -12.16 -8.00
CA GLY A 243 -7.39 -11.13 -8.69
C GLY A 243 -6.62 -10.60 -9.90
N ASP A 244 -7.14 -9.52 -10.44
CA ASP A 244 -6.55 -8.85 -11.59
C ASP A 244 -5.34 -8.00 -11.18
N GLY A 245 -4.58 -7.52 -12.18
CA GLY A 245 -3.36 -6.78 -11.97
C GLY A 245 -3.53 -5.26 -11.84
N VAL A 246 -2.43 -4.62 -11.46
CA VAL A 246 -2.28 -3.16 -11.48
C VAL A 246 -1.01 -2.81 -12.22
N GLU A 247 -1.12 -1.98 -13.25
CA GLU A 247 0.02 -1.38 -13.92
C GLU A 247 0.14 0.09 -13.52
N THR A 248 1.26 0.46 -12.92
CA THR A 248 1.53 1.84 -12.52
C THR A 248 2.89 2.30 -12.96
N SER A 249 3.01 3.55 -13.37
CA SER A 249 4.29 4.19 -13.66
C SER A 249 4.26 5.66 -13.30
N GLY A 250 5.44 6.21 -13.03
CA GLY A 250 5.57 7.61 -12.65
C GLY A 250 7.01 8.09 -12.69
N VAL A 251 7.17 9.36 -12.36
CA VAL A 251 8.46 10.01 -12.21
C VAL A 251 8.54 10.65 -10.84
N ASP A 252 9.51 10.21 -10.05
CA ASP A 252 9.92 10.87 -8.82
C ASP A 252 11.06 11.83 -9.11
N PHE A 253 11.01 13.03 -8.54
CA PHE A 253 12.08 14.00 -8.68
C PHE A 253 12.42 14.69 -7.37
N ALA A 254 13.70 14.96 -7.18
CA ALA A 254 14.19 15.69 -6.02
C ALA A 254 15.31 16.65 -6.43
N VAL A 255 15.28 17.85 -5.86
CA VAL A 255 16.36 18.83 -5.95
C VAL A 255 16.69 19.30 -4.54
N THR A 256 17.96 19.30 -4.19
CA THR A 256 18.47 19.91 -2.95
C THR A 256 19.58 20.87 -3.33
N TYR A 257 19.56 22.07 -2.76
CA TYR A 257 20.59 23.05 -2.95
C TYR A 257 21.01 23.66 -1.61
N ASP A 258 22.25 23.38 -1.22
CA ASP A 258 22.89 23.88 -0.01
C ASP A 258 23.75 25.09 -0.37
N MET A 259 23.57 26.21 0.31
CA MET A 259 24.28 27.48 0.08
C MET A 259 24.80 28.06 1.38
N ASP A 260 26.10 28.34 1.44
CA ASP A 260 26.66 29.18 2.47
C ASP A 260 26.41 30.66 2.16
N THR A 261 25.72 31.36 3.07
CA THR A 261 25.39 32.76 2.91
C THR A 261 25.82 33.56 4.15
N ASP A 262 25.85 34.90 4.04
CA ASP A 262 26.11 35.78 5.16
C ASP A 262 25.08 35.61 6.30
N MET A 263 23.91 35.07 5.99
CA MET A 263 22.84 34.78 6.95
C MET A 263 22.96 33.40 7.61
N GLY A 264 23.92 32.58 7.17
CA GLY A 264 24.08 31.20 7.58
C GLY A 264 23.85 30.20 6.43
N LEU A 265 23.79 28.91 6.77
CA LEU A 265 23.53 27.85 5.81
C LEU A 265 22.06 27.84 5.39
N VAL A 266 21.81 28.06 4.12
CA VAL A 266 20.48 27.96 3.48
C VAL A 266 20.38 26.67 2.70
N GLN A 267 19.33 25.90 2.92
CA GLN A 267 19.00 24.74 2.11
C GLN A 267 17.65 24.93 1.43
N LEU A 268 17.61 24.76 0.12
CA LEU A 268 16.38 24.69 -0.67
C LEU A 268 16.14 23.24 -1.07
N THR A 269 14.88 22.79 -0.97
CA THR A 269 14.46 21.44 -1.35
C THR A 269 13.22 21.51 -2.23
N LEU A 270 13.20 20.68 -3.26
CA LEU A 270 12.03 20.40 -4.08
C LEU A 270 11.93 18.89 -4.20
N THR A 271 10.78 18.30 -3.86
CA THR A 271 10.49 16.90 -4.12
C THR A 271 9.10 16.76 -4.70
N GLY A 272 8.91 15.79 -5.56
CA GLY A 272 7.59 15.55 -6.10
C GLY A 272 7.48 14.21 -6.80
N VAL A 273 6.26 13.82 -7.06
CA VAL A 273 5.89 12.65 -7.84
C VAL A 273 4.89 13.08 -8.91
N ASN A 274 5.13 12.63 -10.13
CA ASN A 274 4.20 12.73 -11.24
C ASN A 274 3.77 11.33 -11.66
N LEU A 275 2.53 10.97 -11.36
CA LEU A 275 1.93 9.70 -11.75
C LEU A 275 1.59 9.73 -13.25
N LEU A 276 2.21 8.87 -14.03
CA LEU A 276 2.01 8.80 -15.49
C LEU A 276 0.93 7.80 -15.88
N LYS A 277 0.80 6.72 -15.10
CA LYS A 277 -0.14 5.64 -15.34
C LYS A 277 -0.59 5.02 -14.02
N TYR A 278 -1.87 4.66 -13.92
CA TYR A 278 -2.41 3.80 -12.87
C TYR A 278 -3.61 3.04 -13.42
N ASP A 279 -3.36 1.89 -14.03
CA ASP A 279 -4.35 1.05 -14.68
C ASP A 279 -4.66 -0.15 -13.81
N VAL A 280 -5.95 -0.43 -13.63
CA VAL A 280 -6.45 -1.58 -12.89
C VAL A 280 -7.16 -2.51 -13.86
N ALA A 281 -6.71 -3.74 -13.96
CA ALA A 281 -7.39 -4.75 -14.74
C ALA A 281 -8.73 -5.11 -14.08
N LYS A 282 -9.74 -5.42 -14.91
CA LYS A 282 -11.06 -5.84 -14.45
C LYS A 282 -11.32 -7.31 -14.81
N PRO A 283 -12.20 -8.02 -14.08
CA PRO A 283 -12.52 -9.42 -14.36
C PRO A 283 -13.06 -9.69 -15.77
N ASP A 284 -13.62 -8.67 -16.44
CA ASP A 284 -14.11 -8.78 -17.82
C ASP A 284 -13.00 -8.61 -18.87
N GLY A 285 -11.74 -8.46 -18.45
CA GLY A 285 -10.57 -8.23 -19.29
C GLY A 285 -10.42 -6.78 -19.78
N SER A 286 -11.27 -5.87 -19.36
CA SER A 286 -11.10 -4.44 -19.62
C SER A 286 -10.17 -3.81 -18.58
N THR A 287 -9.69 -2.60 -18.85
CA THR A 287 -8.84 -1.85 -17.96
C THR A 287 -9.54 -0.59 -17.50
N TYR A 288 -9.33 -0.22 -16.23
CA TYR A 288 -9.77 1.05 -15.65
C TYR A 288 -8.57 1.94 -15.39
N ASP A 289 -8.52 3.08 -16.05
CA ASP A 289 -7.54 4.13 -15.77
C ASP A 289 -7.97 4.93 -14.53
N ALA A 290 -7.25 4.75 -13.42
CA ALA A 290 -7.49 5.42 -12.15
C ALA A 290 -6.62 6.68 -11.94
N LYS A 291 -5.70 6.96 -12.88
CA LYS A 291 -4.82 8.13 -12.79
C LYS A 291 -5.64 9.42 -12.80
N GLY A 292 -5.33 10.34 -11.88
CA GLY A 292 -6.07 11.60 -11.75
C GLY A 292 -7.52 11.45 -11.32
N LYS A 293 -7.88 10.32 -10.66
CA LYS A 293 -9.26 10.04 -10.28
C LYS A 293 -9.41 9.71 -8.79
N TYR A 294 -10.57 9.99 -8.28
CA TYR A 294 -11.06 9.60 -6.96
C TYR A 294 -12.29 8.71 -7.10
N ASN A 295 -12.16 7.45 -6.69
CA ASN A 295 -13.26 6.51 -6.69
C ASN A 295 -13.87 6.40 -5.29
N THR A 296 -15.12 6.81 -5.14
CA THR A 296 -15.85 6.79 -3.87
C THR A 296 -16.33 5.39 -3.47
N ARG A 297 -16.28 4.41 -4.39
CA ARG A 297 -16.81 3.03 -4.22
C ARG A 297 -15.72 2.00 -3.93
N ALA A 298 -14.56 2.43 -3.53
CA ALA A 298 -13.35 1.57 -3.39
C ALA A 298 -13.46 0.43 -2.36
N SER A 299 -14.58 0.27 -1.65
CA SER A 299 -14.69 -0.73 -0.58
C SER A 299 -14.87 -2.17 -1.05
N ALA A 300 -15.34 -2.39 -2.28
CA ALA A 300 -15.70 -3.71 -2.78
C ALA A 300 -14.64 -4.37 -3.69
N SER A 301 -13.52 -3.71 -3.97
CA SER A 301 -12.44 -4.26 -4.79
C SER A 301 -11.33 -4.86 -3.93
N PRO A 302 -10.70 -5.98 -4.32
CA PRO A 302 -9.44 -6.42 -3.72
C PRO A 302 -8.35 -5.34 -3.87
N ILE A 303 -8.40 -4.54 -4.93
CA ILE A 303 -7.60 -3.34 -5.12
C ILE A 303 -8.40 -2.15 -4.61
N ARG A 304 -8.07 -1.67 -3.42
CA ARG A 304 -8.71 -0.48 -2.84
C ARG A 304 -8.20 0.76 -3.54
N LEU A 305 -8.90 1.18 -4.59
CA LEU A 305 -8.65 2.47 -5.22
C LEU A 305 -8.97 3.59 -4.24
N ARG A 306 -8.04 4.53 -4.15
CA ARG A 306 -8.16 5.77 -3.39
C ARG A 306 -8.10 6.93 -4.37
N SER A 307 -7.91 8.13 -3.88
CA SER A 307 -7.55 9.25 -4.74
C SER A 307 -6.14 9.07 -5.30
N MET A 308 -6.01 9.28 -6.61
CA MET A 308 -4.76 9.14 -7.36
C MET A 308 -4.43 10.46 -8.08
N PRO A 309 -4.18 11.59 -7.34
CA PRO A 309 -3.79 12.84 -7.98
C PRO A 309 -2.53 12.64 -8.79
N GLU A 310 -2.48 13.24 -9.99
CA GLU A 310 -1.35 13.06 -10.91
C GLU A 310 -0.07 13.69 -10.37
N LEU A 311 -0.16 14.82 -9.69
CA LEU A 311 1.00 15.59 -9.25
C LEU A 311 0.93 15.93 -7.77
N LYS A 312 1.99 15.57 -7.03
CA LYS A 312 2.23 16.03 -5.66
C LYS A 312 3.63 16.65 -5.58
N ILE A 313 3.74 17.84 -5.00
CA ILE A 313 5.00 18.56 -4.88
C ILE A 313 5.17 19.07 -3.46
N ASN A 314 6.41 19.03 -2.97
CA ASN A 314 6.83 19.68 -1.74
C ASN A 314 8.01 20.61 -2.03
N VAL A 315 7.91 21.85 -1.58
CA VAL A 315 8.99 22.84 -1.66
C VAL A 315 9.38 23.25 -0.24
N GLY A 316 10.66 23.15 0.08
CA GLY A 316 11.20 23.52 1.39
C GLY A 316 12.28 24.57 1.28
N ALA A 317 12.33 25.45 2.27
CA ALA A 317 13.44 26.35 2.49
C ALA A 317 13.81 26.31 3.98
N SER A 318 15.08 26.10 4.30
CA SER A 318 15.57 26.17 5.68
C SER A 318 16.79 27.08 5.80
N LEU A 319 16.93 27.70 6.96
CA LEU A 319 18.06 28.53 7.35
C LEU A 319 18.60 28.05 8.70
N MET A 320 19.90 27.80 8.75
CA MET A 320 20.61 27.51 9.99
C MET A 320 21.65 28.62 10.25
N ASN A 321 21.46 29.35 11.34
CA ASN A 321 22.38 30.43 11.77
C ASN A 321 22.67 30.31 13.26
N GLY A 322 23.82 29.78 13.59
CA GLY A 322 24.22 29.51 14.97
C GLY A 322 23.17 28.65 15.70
N PRO A 323 22.56 29.16 16.80
CA PRO A 323 21.56 28.41 17.56
C PRO A 323 20.14 28.38 16.90
N HIS A 324 19.95 29.04 15.77
CA HIS A 324 18.66 29.20 15.12
C HIS A 324 18.55 28.28 13.93
N PHE A 325 17.48 27.50 13.90
CA PHE A 325 17.05 26.77 12.72
C PHE A 325 15.61 27.15 12.39
N ALA A 326 15.38 27.61 11.18
CA ALA A 326 14.06 27.93 10.68
C ALA A 326 13.78 27.17 9.39
N ARG A 327 12.57 26.64 9.21
CA ARG A 327 12.15 25.93 7.99
C ARG A 327 10.71 26.31 7.62
N ALA A 328 10.50 26.57 6.33
CA ALA A 328 9.19 26.69 5.72
C ALA A 328 9.01 25.54 4.72
N PHE A 329 7.81 24.98 4.67
CA PHE A 329 7.45 23.88 3.77
C PHE A 329 6.13 24.18 3.10
N VAL A 330 6.08 24.11 1.78
CA VAL A 330 4.86 24.25 0.98
C VAL A 330 4.56 22.89 0.38
N ARG A 331 3.36 22.36 0.62
CA ARG A 331 2.84 21.14 0.02
C ARG A 331 1.77 21.48 -0.99
N TYR A 332 1.86 20.87 -2.14
CA TYR A 332 0.89 20.97 -3.22
C TYR A 332 0.38 19.59 -3.59
N VAL A 333 -0.93 19.45 -3.69
CA VAL A 333 -1.63 18.28 -4.25
C VAL A 333 -2.44 18.79 -5.44
N GLY A 334 -2.22 18.18 -6.62
CA GLY A 334 -2.96 18.54 -7.85
C GLY A 334 -4.43 18.16 -7.74
N ASP A 335 -5.24 18.79 -8.57
CA ASP A 335 -6.64 18.45 -8.75
C ASP A 335 -6.83 17.07 -9.37
N TYR A 336 -8.01 16.47 -9.17
CA TYR A 336 -8.38 15.16 -9.72
C TYR A 336 -9.90 15.04 -9.85
N ASP A 337 -10.33 14.17 -10.78
CA ASP A 337 -11.74 13.99 -11.07
C ASP A 337 -12.39 12.94 -10.17
N VAL A 338 -13.67 13.11 -9.90
CA VAL A 338 -14.50 12.09 -9.26
C VAL A 338 -15.04 11.14 -10.32
N ASP A 339 -14.75 9.85 -10.18
CA ASP A 339 -15.21 8.82 -11.08
C ASP A 339 -15.89 7.70 -10.30
N GLU A 340 -17.20 7.55 -10.47
CA GLU A 340 -18.00 6.52 -9.85
C GLU A 340 -18.28 5.33 -10.79
N THR A 341 -17.69 5.34 -12.00
CA THR A 341 -17.95 4.30 -13.02
C THR A 341 -17.24 2.98 -12.73
N PHE A 342 -16.19 3.01 -11.88
CA PHE A 342 -15.49 1.80 -11.48
C PHE A 342 -16.31 1.02 -10.45
N ALA A 343 -17.02 0.01 -10.91
CA ALA A 343 -17.59 -1.02 -10.05
C ALA A 343 -16.86 -2.34 -10.30
N TYR A 344 -16.10 -2.80 -9.32
CA TYR A 344 -15.41 -4.10 -9.41
C TYR A 344 -16.35 -5.27 -9.20
N ALA A 345 -17.46 -5.07 -8.50
CA ALA A 345 -18.46 -6.09 -8.24
C ALA A 345 -19.87 -5.58 -8.53
N THR A 346 -20.70 -6.48 -9.02
CA THR A 346 -22.15 -6.33 -8.95
C THR A 346 -22.60 -6.51 -7.52
N ASP A 347 -23.60 -5.77 -7.08
CA ASP A 347 -24.24 -5.99 -5.79
C ASP A 347 -24.71 -7.44 -5.63
N PHE A 348 -24.90 -7.84 -4.37
CA PHE A 348 -25.37 -9.16 -3.99
C PHE A 348 -26.63 -9.62 -4.75
N ASP A 349 -27.49 -8.71 -5.13
CA ASP A 349 -28.71 -9.00 -5.90
C ASP A 349 -28.48 -9.08 -7.43
N GLY A 350 -27.23 -8.93 -7.90
CA GLY A 350 -26.87 -8.97 -9.31
C GLY A 350 -27.27 -7.72 -10.08
N THR A 351 -27.80 -6.70 -9.42
CA THR A 351 -28.02 -5.38 -10.01
C THR A 351 -26.77 -4.54 -9.82
N ASN A 352 -26.40 -3.71 -10.79
CA ASN A 352 -25.45 -2.64 -10.54
C ASN A 352 -26.03 -1.80 -9.40
N ALA A 353 -25.29 -1.63 -8.32
CA ALA A 353 -25.75 -0.76 -7.24
C ALA A 353 -26.15 0.57 -7.84
N ALA A 354 -27.45 0.83 -7.83
CA ALA A 354 -27.96 2.10 -8.33
C ALA A 354 -27.59 3.28 -7.41
N HIS A 355 -26.92 2.98 -6.30
CA HIS A 355 -26.55 3.95 -5.26
C HIS A 355 -25.19 3.58 -4.68
N ASN A 356 -24.41 4.58 -4.24
CA ASN A 356 -23.22 4.34 -3.42
C ASN A 356 -23.64 3.88 -2.00
N ASP A 357 -22.68 3.51 -1.16
CA ASP A 357 -22.90 3.05 0.23
C ASP A 357 -23.72 4.03 1.10
N TYR A 358 -23.92 5.25 0.63
CA TYR A 358 -24.68 6.34 1.32
C TYR A 358 -26.04 6.63 0.71
N GLY A 359 -26.51 5.79 -0.22
CA GLY A 359 -27.82 5.96 -0.86
C GLY A 359 -27.87 7.07 -1.92
N THR A 360 -26.71 7.60 -2.35
CA THR A 360 -26.64 8.58 -3.45
C THR A 360 -26.67 7.81 -4.78
N PRO A 361 -27.50 8.23 -5.78
CA PRO A 361 -27.55 7.59 -7.08
C PRO A 361 -26.15 7.57 -7.73
N LEU A 362 -25.83 6.45 -8.40
CA LEU A 362 -24.61 6.31 -9.20
C LEU A 362 -24.53 7.39 -10.27
N GLY A 363 -23.31 7.90 -10.49
CA GLY A 363 -23.07 8.97 -11.46
C GLY A 363 -23.52 10.35 -11.00
N PHE A 364 -24.05 10.50 -9.76
CA PHE A 364 -24.44 11.80 -9.26
C PHE A 364 -23.24 12.76 -9.13
N TYR A 365 -22.07 12.21 -8.82
CA TYR A 365 -20.82 12.96 -8.67
C TYR A 365 -19.90 12.85 -9.89
N ASP A 366 -20.25 12.05 -10.90
CA ASP A 366 -19.46 11.97 -12.13
C ASP A 366 -19.26 13.32 -12.79
N GLY A 367 -18.04 13.56 -13.30
CA GLY A 367 -17.64 14.80 -13.92
C GLY A 367 -17.47 15.98 -12.96
N LYS A 368 -17.43 15.74 -11.64
CA LYS A 368 -16.99 16.71 -10.63
C LYS A 368 -15.53 16.50 -10.33
N SER A 369 -14.84 17.56 -9.93
CA SER A 369 -13.43 17.53 -9.54
C SER A 369 -13.28 17.87 -8.07
N VAL A 370 -12.18 17.39 -7.51
CA VAL A 370 -11.62 17.86 -6.24
C VAL A 370 -10.51 18.84 -6.59
N ASP A 371 -10.63 20.08 -6.11
CA ASP A 371 -9.69 21.15 -6.43
C ASP A 371 -8.30 20.86 -5.87
N SER A 372 -7.27 21.46 -6.46
CA SER A 372 -5.91 21.39 -5.92
C SER A 372 -5.81 22.06 -4.56
N ASP A 373 -4.88 21.58 -3.74
CA ASP A 373 -4.63 22.07 -2.38
C ASP A 373 -3.20 22.53 -2.19
N VAL A 374 -3.02 23.61 -1.42
CA VAL A 374 -1.72 24.18 -1.03
C VAL A 374 -1.69 24.44 0.46
N THR A 375 -0.86 23.72 1.21
CA THR A 375 -0.66 23.98 2.63
C THR A 375 0.77 24.41 2.93
N ILE A 376 0.94 25.25 3.96
CA ILE A 376 2.24 25.80 4.39
C ILE A 376 2.49 25.39 5.82
N ASP A 377 3.66 24.79 6.06
CA ASP A 377 4.13 24.46 7.40
C ASP A 377 5.35 25.31 7.75
N LEU A 378 5.41 25.73 8.98
CA LEU A 378 6.53 26.49 9.53
C LEU A 378 7.11 25.76 10.73
N HIS A 379 8.43 25.74 10.83
CA HIS A 379 9.13 25.15 11.96
C HIS A 379 10.29 26.04 12.36
N TYR A 380 10.48 26.23 13.67
CA TYR A 380 11.58 26.98 14.23
C TYR A 380 12.14 26.27 15.46
N THR A 381 13.47 26.14 15.52
CA THR A 381 14.20 25.59 16.65
C THR A 381 15.22 26.59 17.15
N TYR A 382 15.33 26.73 18.47
CA TYR A 382 16.32 27.52 19.16
C TYR A 382 17.10 26.67 20.17
N SER A 383 18.43 26.60 20.02
CA SER A 383 19.32 25.75 20.79
C SER A 383 20.58 26.49 21.31
N ALA A 384 20.38 27.74 21.81
CA ALA A 384 21.49 28.54 22.33
C ALA A 384 22.04 28.11 23.70
N LEU A 385 21.28 27.31 24.44
CA LEU A 385 21.68 26.80 25.76
C LEU A 385 22.13 25.35 25.60
N GLU A 386 23.28 24.98 26.22
CA GLU A 386 23.88 23.65 26.07
C GLU A 386 22.91 22.50 26.33
N ASN A 387 21.95 22.70 27.23
CA ASN A 387 21.04 21.67 27.68
C ASN A 387 19.56 21.93 27.30
N LEU A 388 19.26 23.02 26.61
CA LEU A 388 17.87 23.41 26.32
C LEU A 388 17.67 23.69 24.84
N GLU A 389 16.70 22.95 24.26
CA GLU A 389 16.20 23.18 22.92
C GLU A 389 14.70 23.55 22.99
N LEU A 390 14.32 24.61 22.29
CA LEU A 390 12.95 25.08 22.19
C LEU A 390 12.51 24.93 20.74
N THR A 391 11.33 24.39 20.51
CA THR A 391 10.76 24.23 19.17
C THR A 391 9.38 24.84 19.08
N LEU A 392 9.08 25.45 17.93
CA LEU A 392 7.76 25.94 17.54
C LEU A 392 7.45 25.38 16.17
N SER A 393 6.35 24.66 16.03
CA SER A 393 5.86 24.15 14.76
C SER A 393 4.44 24.62 14.51
N VAL A 394 4.18 25.10 13.31
CA VAL A 394 2.85 25.49 12.84
C VAL A 394 2.58 24.72 11.56
N VAL A 395 1.73 23.71 11.63
CA VAL A 395 1.24 22.95 10.48
C VAL A 395 0.03 23.66 9.92
N ASN A 396 -0.07 23.73 8.60
CA ASN A 396 -1.11 24.48 7.91
C ASN A 396 -1.24 25.93 8.43
N ALA A 397 -0.17 26.70 8.30
CA ALA A 397 -0.07 28.06 8.86
C ALA A 397 -1.10 29.03 8.28
N THR A 398 -1.58 28.78 7.07
CA THR A 398 -2.63 29.56 6.38
C THR A 398 -4.03 29.20 6.84
N ASP A 399 -4.20 28.11 7.60
CA ASP A 399 -5.50 27.58 8.04
C ASP A 399 -6.42 27.24 6.87
N GLU A 400 -5.85 26.61 5.83
CA GLU A 400 -6.57 26.23 4.63
C GLU A 400 -7.48 25.04 4.92
N ASP A 401 -8.73 25.12 4.52
CA ASP A 401 -9.67 24.00 4.57
C ASP A 401 -9.40 23.03 3.42
N PRO A 402 -9.57 21.71 3.61
CA PRO A 402 -9.43 20.74 2.52
C PRO A 402 -10.47 20.99 1.43
N PRO A 403 -10.13 20.76 0.15
CA PRO A 403 -11.09 20.90 -0.93
C PRO A 403 -12.26 19.95 -0.76
N TYR A 404 -13.44 20.39 -1.17
CA TYR A 404 -14.64 19.57 -1.12
C TYR A 404 -14.50 18.34 -2.01
N ALA A 405 -14.75 17.17 -1.44
CA ALA A 405 -14.91 15.91 -2.17
C ALA A 405 -16.27 15.28 -1.84
N PRO A 406 -16.98 14.69 -2.81
CA PRO A 406 -18.27 14.05 -2.60
C PRO A 406 -18.12 12.72 -1.86
N HIS A 407 -17.88 12.81 -0.56
CA HIS A 407 -17.69 11.68 0.37
C HIS A 407 -18.42 11.97 1.68
N GLU A 408 -18.60 10.96 2.55
CA GLU A 408 -19.23 11.11 3.89
C GLU A 408 -18.69 12.27 4.69
N GLN A 409 -17.37 12.48 4.62
CA GLN A 409 -16.68 13.52 5.38
C GLN A 409 -16.63 14.86 4.64
N ALA A 410 -17.21 14.94 3.42
CA ALA A 410 -17.17 16.08 2.53
C ALA A 410 -15.76 16.52 2.07
N TYR A 411 -14.74 15.69 2.29
CA TYR A 411 -13.38 15.83 1.80
C TYR A 411 -12.72 14.45 1.64
N ASP A 412 -11.64 14.37 0.87
CA ASP A 412 -10.84 13.15 0.72
C ASP A 412 -9.77 13.06 1.82
N ALA A 413 -10.01 12.22 2.82
CA ALA A 413 -9.12 11.99 3.95
C ALA A 413 -7.81 11.25 3.60
N PHE A 414 -7.65 10.74 2.36
CA PHE A 414 -6.43 10.06 1.92
C PHE A 414 -5.38 11.01 1.36
N SER A 415 -5.81 12.11 0.77
CA SER A 415 -4.92 13.13 0.21
C SER A 415 -4.88 14.42 1.01
N HIS A 416 -5.90 14.70 1.83
CA HIS A 416 -6.07 15.99 2.55
C HIS A 416 -6.35 15.77 4.04
N SER A 417 -6.20 16.83 4.83
CA SER A 417 -6.44 16.82 6.28
C SER A 417 -7.41 17.96 6.66
N ALA A 418 -8.47 17.61 7.39
CA ALA A 418 -9.43 18.57 7.93
C ALA A 418 -9.05 19.15 9.30
N MET A 419 -7.82 18.93 9.78
CA MET A 419 -7.42 19.35 11.12
C MET A 419 -7.17 20.87 11.23
N GLY A 420 -7.15 21.63 10.12
CA GLY A 420 -6.83 23.03 10.10
C GLY A 420 -5.42 23.33 10.62
N ARG A 421 -5.21 24.54 11.13
CA ARG A 421 -3.91 24.95 11.68
C ARG A 421 -3.64 24.34 13.03
N ILE A 422 -2.48 23.65 13.16
CA ILE A 422 -2.01 23.07 14.41
C ILE A 422 -0.73 23.77 14.82
N THR A 423 -0.73 24.33 16.03
CA THR A 423 0.48 24.93 16.63
C THR A 423 0.98 24.09 17.78
N THR A 424 2.24 23.70 17.71
CA THR A 424 2.92 22.88 18.73
C THR A 424 4.13 23.63 19.27
N PHE A 425 4.23 23.71 20.57
CA PHE A 425 5.44 24.18 21.29
C PHE A 425 6.10 22.99 21.98
N GLY A 426 7.41 22.84 21.76
CA GLY A 426 8.22 21.78 22.36
C GLY A 426 9.38 22.37 23.18
N MET A 427 9.75 21.66 24.24
CA MET A 427 10.93 21.93 25.04
C MET A 427 11.63 20.61 25.35
N ASN A 428 12.91 20.52 24.99
CA ASN A 428 13.77 19.39 25.32
C ASN A 428 14.91 19.88 26.22
N TYR A 429 15.00 19.31 27.42
CA TYR A 429 16.08 19.65 28.39
C TYR A 429 16.86 18.38 28.74
N LYS A 430 18.18 18.45 28.56
CA LYS A 430 19.13 17.37 28.93
C LYS A 430 19.70 17.65 30.29
N PHE A 431 19.55 16.71 31.22
CA PHE A 431 20.07 16.77 32.57
C PHE A 431 21.55 16.36 32.63
#